data_c1f835d8213adb10fe1e2c8e791ee87f
#
_entry.id   c1f835d8213adb10fe1e2c8e791ee87f
#
_cell.length_a   1.000
_cell.length_b   1.000
_cell.length_c   1.000
_cell.angle_alpha   90.00
_cell.angle_beta   90.00
_cell.angle_gamma   90.00
#
_symmetry.space_group_name_H-M   'P 1'
#
loop_
_entity.id
_entity.type
_entity.pdbx_description
1 polymer ?
#
loop_
_entity_poly.entity_id
_entity_poly.type
_entity_poly.pdbx_seq_one_letter_code
_entity_poly.pdbx_strand_id
1 'polypeptide(L)'
;MNPLIVSPRSPRTIIAFALSALLLGGCATFSNDGGFNTVTQITQDRAGKTVKAIRSDDDAASVQSSIKARLAKPLDAGDAVQIALLNNRGLQATYAELGIAEADLVQAGRLHNPGFTFRRTRQGDDVLIERTFTMNLISLITAPLAQKIEGRRFEQVKLLVANEALRVAAETRRAYFDAIAGGQGVDYARQVNLAAEAGADLAHQMGRSGNWSALEQAREQAFYAEATAGVARAMKASVMAREKLTRLMGLWGDDIHFQLPERLPELPAQPLELDNAESMALQNRLDIQAGKLETAGLASSLGLTKTTRFVNVLDLGYIHNNQTGLPPERGYELSIEIPLFDWGGARVTKAEAIYMQSLHRLAETAVNARSDVRESYLGYRTAYDLARHYRDNIVPLRKKISDENLLRYNGMLISVFELLADAREQVASVNGYFDALKDYWIAETDLQAALGGKLPDNNSVMKGQ
;
A
#
# COMPACT_ATOMS: atom_id res chain seq x y z
N MET A 1 72.95 28.41 -7.24
CA MET A 1 72.04 27.57 -6.46
C MET A 1 71.46 28.43 -5.37
N ASN A 2 70.26 28.97 -5.57
CA ASN A 2 69.56 29.77 -4.52
C ASN A 2 68.52 28.86 -3.86
N PRO A 3 68.46 28.79 -2.52
CA PRO A 3 67.44 28.06 -1.83
C PRO A 3 66.16 28.87 -1.79
N LEU A 4 65.04 28.26 -2.20
CA LEU A 4 63.68 28.79 -2.06
C LEU A 4 63.30 28.85 -0.55
N ILE A 5 63.20 30.06 -0.05
CA ILE A 5 62.71 30.35 1.31
C ILE A 5 61.19 30.15 1.29
N VAL A 6 60.71 29.02 1.81
CA VAL A 6 59.27 28.80 2.10
C VAL A 6 58.92 29.60 3.35
N SER A 7 58.19 30.71 3.19
CA SER A 7 57.68 31.46 4.32
C SER A 7 56.62 30.64 5.08
N PRO A 8 56.61 30.61 6.44
CA PRO A 8 55.61 29.91 7.22
C PRO A 8 54.27 30.60 7.02
N ARG A 9 53.29 29.85 6.47
CA ARG A 9 51.87 30.29 6.38
C ARG A 9 51.37 30.61 7.77
N SER A 10 50.79 31.81 7.98
CA SER A 10 50.27 32.21 9.25
C SER A 10 49.18 31.24 9.77
N PRO A 11 49.11 30.98 11.10
CA PRO A 11 48.10 30.05 11.66
C PRO A 11 46.64 30.43 11.32
N ARG A 12 46.42 31.71 10.99
CA ARG A 12 45.11 32.21 10.53
C ARG A 12 44.65 31.66 9.19
N THR A 13 45.57 31.41 8.24
CA THR A 13 45.25 30.79 6.95
C THR A 13 44.94 29.29 7.07
N ILE A 14 45.60 28.57 8.00
CA ILE A 14 45.36 27.16 8.27
C ILE A 14 43.99 26.97 8.96
N ILE A 15 43.63 27.84 9.90
CA ILE A 15 42.31 27.83 10.56
C ILE A 15 41.18 28.15 9.58
N ALA A 16 41.38 29.13 8.69
CA ALA A 16 40.38 29.45 7.65
C ALA A 16 40.18 28.28 6.66
N PHE A 17 41.25 27.57 6.28
CA PHE A 17 41.18 26.41 5.39
C PHE A 17 40.53 25.20 6.08
N ALA A 18 40.82 24.98 7.38
CA ALA A 18 40.20 23.91 8.17
C ALA A 18 38.71 24.19 8.42
N LEU A 19 38.30 25.42 8.68
CA LEU A 19 36.88 25.80 8.77
C LEU A 19 36.15 25.62 7.43
N SER A 20 36.79 25.98 6.30
CA SER A 20 36.20 25.78 4.96
C SER A 20 36.06 24.31 4.60
N ALA A 21 37.00 23.44 5.01
CA ALA A 21 36.94 22.01 4.77
C ALA A 21 35.86 21.31 5.66
N LEU A 22 35.65 21.79 6.88
CA LEU A 22 34.56 21.32 7.76
C LEU A 22 33.18 21.71 7.24
N LEU A 23 33.04 22.87 6.58
CA LEU A 23 31.79 23.32 5.98
C LEU A 23 31.44 22.55 4.67
N LEU A 24 32.41 22.00 3.97
CA LEU A 24 32.20 21.22 2.75
C LEU A 24 31.88 19.73 3.01
N GLY A 25 32.24 19.19 4.16
CA GLY A 25 32.04 17.78 4.53
C GLY A 25 30.64 17.46 5.11
N GLY A 26 29.82 18.47 5.39
CA GLY A 26 28.54 18.31 6.11
C GLY A 26 27.28 18.44 5.24
N CYS A 27 27.40 18.64 3.91
CA CYS A 27 26.21 18.75 3.06
C CYS A 27 25.54 17.39 2.87
N ALA A 28 24.28 17.24 3.33
CA ALA A 28 23.45 16.11 3.01
C ALA A 28 23.35 15.96 1.48
N THR A 29 23.59 14.76 0.98
CA THR A 29 23.50 14.41 -0.43
C THR A 29 22.41 13.38 -0.65
N PHE A 30 21.86 13.36 -1.86
CA PHE A 30 20.90 12.31 -2.24
C PHE A 30 21.58 10.94 -2.20
N SER A 31 20.83 9.93 -1.72
CA SER A 31 21.24 8.54 -1.80
C SER A 31 21.11 8.04 -3.25
N ASN A 32 21.90 7.03 -3.61
CA ASN A 32 21.86 6.49 -4.98
C ASN A 32 20.54 5.81 -5.33
N ASP A 33 19.84 5.29 -4.32
CA ASP A 33 18.61 4.52 -4.46
C ASP A 33 17.34 5.31 -4.10
N GLY A 34 17.47 6.49 -3.48
CA GLY A 34 16.32 7.27 -3.02
C GLY A 34 15.53 6.58 -1.92
N GLY A 35 16.17 5.70 -1.11
CA GLY A 35 15.51 4.90 -0.08
C GLY A 35 14.69 3.72 -0.61
N PHE A 36 14.74 3.44 -1.92
CA PHE A 36 13.92 2.41 -2.56
C PHE A 36 14.35 0.98 -2.19
N ASN A 37 15.64 0.76 -1.86
CA ASN A 37 16.14 -0.56 -1.46
C ASN A 37 15.43 -1.08 -0.20
N THR A 38 15.12 -0.23 0.77
CA THR A 38 14.35 -0.60 1.96
C THR A 38 12.95 -1.10 1.59
N VAL A 39 12.26 -0.40 0.68
CA VAL A 39 10.93 -0.81 0.20
C VAL A 39 11.00 -2.13 -0.55
N THR A 40 12.01 -2.31 -1.40
CA THR A 40 12.24 -3.56 -2.14
C THR A 40 12.48 -4.73 -1.20
N GLN A 41 13.35 -4.55 -0.20
CA GLN A 41 13.66 -5.60 0.78
C GLN A 41 12.42 -5.99 1.59
N ILE A 42 11.68 -5.01 2.15
CA ILE A 42 10.47 -5.27 2.92
C ILE A 42 9.42 -6.02 2.07
N THR A 43 9.22 -5.58 0.82
CA THR A 43 8.25 -6.22 -0.08
C THR A 43 8.68 -7.63 -0.46
N GLN A 44 9.98 -7.85 -0.69
CA GLN A 44 10.53 -9.17 -0.96
C GLN A 44 10.38 -10.11 0.25
N ASP A 45 10.72 -9.64 1.45
CA ASP A 45 10.65 -10.44 2.68
C ASP A 45 9.22 -10.82 3.05
N ARG A 46 8.24 -9.93 2.78
CA ARG A 46 6.85 -10.09 3.24
C ARG A 46 5.89 -10.61 2.18
N ALA A 47 6.07 -10.24 0.92
CA ALA A 47 5.22 -10.69 -0.19
C ALA A 47 5.93 -11.65 -1.15
N GLY A 48 7.25 -11.86 -1.01
CA GLY A 48 8.05 -12.67 -1.93
C GLY A 48 8.10 -12.09 -3.34
N LYS A 49 7.91 -10.78 -3.49
CA LYS A 49 7.76 -10.07 -4.77
C LYS A 49 8.70 -8.87 -4.85
N THR A 50 9.08 -8.53 -6.07
CA THR A 50 9.93 -7.38 -6.34
C THR A 50 9.11 -6.17 -6.73
N VAL A 51 9.59 -5.00 -6.36
CA VAL A 51 9.05 -3.70 -6.78
C VAL A 51 10.06 -2.98 -7.65
N LYS A 52 9.60 -2.12 -8.54
CA LYS A 52 10.45 -1.28 -9.37
C LYS A 52 9.79 0.08 -9.61
N ALA A 53 10.49 1.16 -9.30
CA ALA A 53 10.08 2.50 -9.68
C ALA A 53 10.47 2.75 -11.14
N ILE A 54 9.53 3.22 -11.95
CA ILE A 54 9.76 3.57 -13.35
C ILE A 54 10.28 5.01 -13.39
N ARG A 55 11.60 5.17 -13.59
CA ARG A 55 12.26 6.48 -13.61
C ARG A 55 12.78 6.86 -15.01
N SER A 56 12.82 5.91 -15.95
CA SER A 56 13.31 6.08 -17.31
C SER A 56 12.49 5.25 -18.30
N ASP A 57 12.66 5.54 -19.58
CA ASP A 57 12.05 4.75 -20.67
C ASP A 57 12.59 3.32 -20.69
N ASP A 58 13.86 3.11 -20.30
CA ASP A 58 14.46 1.76 -20.17
C ASP A 58 13.81 0.97 -19.04
N ASP A 59 13.50 1.62 -17.92
CA ASP A 59 12.75 0.99 -16.84
C ASP A 59 11.35 0.59 -17.31
N ALA A 60 10.67 1.48 -18.01
CA ALA A 60 9.34 1.22 -18.56
C ALA A 60 9.37 0.04 -19.55
N ALA A 61 10.33 -0.01 -20.45
CA ALA A 61 10.52 -1.12 -21.40
C ALA A 61 10.80 -2.45 -20.69
N SER A 62 11.67 -2.44 -19.68
CA SER A 62 11.98 -3.62 -18.87
C SER A 62 10.74 -4.15 -18.11
N VAL A 63 9.96 -3.26 -17.48
CA VAL A 63 8.71 -3.60 -16.80
C VAL A 63 7.70 -4.17 -17.78
N GLN A 64 7.50 -3.53 -18.93
CA GLN A 64 6.57 -4.00 -19.96
C GLN A 64 6.94 -5.37 -20.51
N SER A 65 8.24 -5.63 -20.74
CA SER A 65 8.72 -6.95 -21.15
C SER A 65 8.42 -8.03 -20.10
N SER A 66 8.64 -7.73 -18.81
CA SER A 66 8.30 -8.63 -17.69
C SER A 66 6.80 -8.92 -17.61
N ILE A 67 5.95 -7.92 -17.84
CA ILE A 67 4.50 -8.06 -17.84
C ILE A 67 4.06 -8.97 -18.99
N LYS A 68 4.51 -8.70 -20.23
CA LYS A 68 4.16 -9.52 -21.40
C LYS A 68 4.56 -10.98 -21.25
N ALA A 69 5.75 -11.24 -20.67
CA ALA A 69 6.19 -12.61 -20.39
C ALA A 69 5.26 -13.35 -19.42
N ARG A 70 4.65 -12.65 -18.43
CA ARG A 70 3.70 -13.25 -17.48
C ARG A 70 2.31 -13.42 -18.09
N LEU A 71 1.86 -12.46 -18.91
CA LEU A 71 0.56 -12.52 -19.59
C LEU A 71 0.50 -13.60 -20.68
N ALA A 72 1.64 -14.11 -21.15
CA ALA A 72 1.71 -15.16 -22.18
C ALA A 72 1.20 -16.54 -21.71
N LYS A 73 0.98 -16.74 -20.41
CA LYS A 73 0.48 -17.96 -19.79
C LYS A 73 -0.70 -17.64 -18.84
N PRO A 74 -1.51 -18.65 -18.46
CA PRO A 74 -2.52 -18.44 -17.43
C PRO A 74 -1.88 -17.89 -16.16
N LEU A 75 -2.41 -16.76 -15.65
CA LEU A 75 -1.88 -16.06 -14.49
C LEU A 75 -2.12 -16.87 -13.21
N ASP A 76 -1.10 -17.02 -12.39
CA ASP A 76 -1.27 -17.37 -10.98
C ASP A 76 -1.43 -16.13 -10.10
N ALA A 77 -1.82 -16.32 -8.83
CA ALA A 77 -1.99 -15.22 -7.88
C ALA A 77 -0.70 -14.41 -7.68
N GLY A 78 0.44 -15.10 -7.70
CA GLY A 78 1.75 -14.47 -7.57
C GLY A 78 2.14 -13.63 -8.77
N ASP A 79 1.82 -14.06 -9.99
CA ASP A 79 2.05 -13.31 -11.22
C ASP A 79 1.15 -12.07 -11.28
N ALA A 80 -0.12 -12.19 -10.91
CA ALA A 80 -1.04 -11.05 -10.83
C ALA A 80 -0.54 -9.97 -9.85
N VAL A 81 -0.12 -10.38 -8.66
CA VAL A 81 0.48 -9.48 -7.66
C VAL A 81 1.77 -8.85 -8.18
N GLN A 82 2.65 -9.64 -8.84
CA GLN A 82 3.89 -9.10 -9.40
C GLN A 82 3.63 -8.04 -10.48
N ILE A 83 2.66 -8.26 -11.35
CA ILE A 83 2.25 -7.28 -12.37
C ILE A 83 1.72 -6.01 -11.69
N ALA A 84 0.86 -6.13 -10.69
CA ALA A 84 0.32 -4.99 -9.97
C ALA A 84 1.44 -4.16 -9.32
N LEU A 85 2.38 -4.79 -8.62
CA LEU A 85 3.49 -4.11 -7.96
C LEU A 85 4.43 -3.37 -8.93
N LEU A 86 4.54 -3.86 -10.17
CA LEU A 86 5.37 -3.24 -11.20
C LEU A 86 4.64 -2.15 -12.00
N ASN A 87 3.32 -2.29 -12.21
CA ASN A 87 2.59 -1.52 -13.22
C ASN A 87 1.45 -0.65 -12.66
N ASN A 88 1.00 -0.86 -11.42
CA ASN A 88 -0.06 -0.05 -10.84
C ASN A 88 0.36 1.42 -10.76
N ARG A 89 -0.38 2.30 -11.46
CA ARG A 89 -0.02 3.72 -11.57
C ARG A 89 -0.15 4.48 -10.25
N GLY A 90 -1.09 4.11 -9.40
CA GLY A 90 -1.22 4.66 -8.05
C GLY A 90 0.01 4.34 -7.20
N LEU A 91 0.49 3.08 -7.27
CA LEU A 91 1.68 2.66 -6.56
C LEU A 91 2.95 3.34 -7.11
N GLN A 92 3.06 3.56 -8.44
CA GLN A 92 4.16 4.32 -9.03
C GLN A 92 4.16 5.79 -8.54
N ALA A 93 2.99 6.40 -8.35
CA ALA A 93 2.89 7.72 -7.75
C ALA A 93 3.35 7.72 -6.27
N THR A 94 2.99 6.70 -5.50
CA THR A 94 3.46 6.53 -4.11
C THR A 94 4.98 6.34 -4.04
N TYR A 95 5.60 5.68 -5.01
CA TYR A 95 7.08 5.57 -5.05
C TYR A 95 7.76 6.93 -5.21
N ALA A 96 7.12 7.91 -5.85
CA ALA A 96 7.67 9.27 -5.96
C ALA A 96 7.73 10.01 -4.61
N GLU A 97 6.91 9.62 -3.62
CA GLU A 97 6.93 10.20 -2.28
C GLU A 97 8.28 10.00 -1.58
N LEU A 98 9.01 8.91 -1.90
CA LEU A 98 10.37 8.69 -1.41
C LEU A 98 11.31 9.81 -1.85
N GLY A 99 11.27 10.18 -3.13
CA GLY A 99 12.10 11.27 -3.66
C GLY A 99 11.74 12.63 -3.06
N ILE A 100 10.46 12.88 -2.80
CA ILE A 100 9.99 14.10 -2.12
C ILE A 100 10.54 14.15 -0.70
N ALA A 101 10.37 13.08 0.08
CA ALA A 101 10.84 13.04 1.47
C ALA A 101 12.38 13.07 1.58
N GLU A 102 13.10 12.45 0.63
CA GLU A 102 14.55 12.57 0.56
C GLU A 102 14.99 14.00 0.23
N ALA A 103 14.29 14.68 -0.69
CA ALA A 103 14.58 16.08 -1.02
C ALA A 103 14.39 17.00 0.21
N ASP A 104 13.34 16.79 1.00
CA ASP A 104 13.09 17.50 2.25
C ASP A 104 14.25 17.24 3.25
N LEU A 105 14.70 15.99 3.40
CA LEU A 105 15.85 15.63 4.24
C LEU A 105 17.14 16.30 3.78
N VAL A 106 17.43 16.25 2.48
CA VAL A 106 18.61 16.89 1.90
C VAL A 106 18.54 18.41 2.08
N GLN A 107 17.37 19.01 1.87
CA GLN A 107 17.15 20.45 2.08
C GLN A 107 17.36 20.86 3.55
N ALA A 108 16.84 20.07 4.50
CA ALA A 108 17.00 20.32 5.93
C ALA A 108 18.47 20.20 6.39
N GLY A 109 19.27 19.39 5.71
CA GLY A 109 20.71 19.25 5.97
C GLY A 109 21.60 20.28 5.29
N ARG A 110 21.03 21.18 4.47
CA ARG A 110 21.77 22.26 3.81
C ARG A 110 21.68 23.56 4.57
N LEU A 111 22.76 24.30 4.57
CA LEU A 111 22.76 25.65 5.11
C LEU A 111 21.91 26.56 4.21
N HIS A 112 21.21 27.50 4.83
CA HIS A 112 20.51 28.53 4.07
C HIS A 112 21.54 29.42 3.34
N ASN A 113 21.24 29.79 2.11
CA ASN A 113 22.09 30.65 1.33
C ASN A 113 22.24 32.00 2.03
N PRO A 114 23.46 32.58 2.05
CA PRO A 114 23.64 33.93 2.55
C PRO A 114 22.90 34.95 1.66
N GLY A 115 22.31 35.95 2.28
CA GLY A 115 21.74 37.10 1.60
C GLY A 115 22.82 38.03 1.14
N PHE A 116 22.67 38.65 -0.02
CA PHE A 116 23.51 39.76 -0.49
C PHE A 116 22.63 40.93 -0.89
N THR A 117 22.82 42.06 -0.21
CA THR A 117 22.14 43.31 -0.54
C THR A 117 23.13 44.29 -1.15
N PHE A 118 22.78 44.82 -2.32
CA PHE A 118 23.50 45.91 -2.98
C PHE A 118 22.56 47.07 -3.14
N ARG A 119 22.95 48.23 -2.58
CA ARG A 119 22.21 49.47 -2.73
C ARG A 119 23.16 50.54 -3.26
N ARG A 120 22.71 51.32 -4.23
CA ARG A 120 23.38 52.51 -4.73
C ARG A 120 22.42 53.67 -4.71
N THR A 121 22.72 54.68 -3.89
CA THR A 121 21.95 55.93 -3.82
C THR A 121 22.81 57.10 -4.27
N ARG A 122 22.19 58.11 -4.85
CA ARG A 122 22.87 59.33 -5.30
C ARG A 122 22.07 60.52 -4.80
N GLN A 123 22.78 61.51 -4.19
CA GLN A 123 22.23 62.79 -3.76
C GLN A 123 23.16 63.89 -4.24
N GLY A 124 22.75 64.58 -5.32
CA GLY A 124 23.63 65.52 -6.01
C GLY A 124 24.84 64.78 -6.64
N ASP A 125 26.03 65.18 -6.24
CA ASP A 125 27.30 64.60 -6.68
C ASP A 125 27.77 63.46 -5.76
N ASP A 126 27.11 63.24 -4.61
CA ASP A 126 27.47 62.20 -3.67
C ASP A 126 26.83 60.91 -4.08
N VAL A 127 27.62 59.85 -4.12
CA VAL A 127 27.20 58.46 -4.38
C VAL A 127 27.54 57.61 -3.18
N LEU A 128 26.51 56.97 -2.60
CA LEU A 128 26.65 55.95 -1.54
C LEU A 128 26.41 54.57 -2.15
N ILE A 129 27.35 53.67 -1.97
CA ILE A 129 27.26 52.26 -2.34
C ILE A 129 27.34 51.42 -1.07
N GLU A 130 26.23 50.73 -0.75
CA GLU A 130 26.13 49.82 0.39
C GLU A 130 26.14 48.37 -0.10
N ARG A 131 26.90 47.54 0.59
CA ARG A 131 26.96 46.07 0.34
C ARG A 131 26.86 45.36 1.68
N THR A 132 25.85 44.52 1.82
CA THR A 132 25.64 43.75 3.05
C THR A 132 25.54 42.28 2.70
N PHE A 133 26.32 41.43 3.41
CA PHE A 133 26.17 39.98 3.40
C PHE A 133 25.52 39.57 4.71
N THR A 134 24.40 38.82 4.65
CA THR A 134 23.65 38.36 5.83
C THR A 134 23.60 36.85 5.87
N MET A 135 23.73 36.30 7.08
CA MET A 135 23.60 34.87 7.36
C MET A 135 22.66 34.64 8.53
N ASN A 136 21.72 33.71 8.36
CA ASN A 136 20.80 33.33 9.42
C ASN A 136 21.46 32.34 10.39
N LEU A 137 21.71 32.76 11.62
CA LEU A 137 22.39 31.93 12.63
C LEU A 137 21.46 30.90 13.26
N ILE A 138 20.14 31.14 13.34
CA ILE A 138 19.19 30.20 13.90
C ILE A 138 19.19 28.93 13.03
N SER A 139 19.09 29.07 11.72
CA SER A 139 19.11 27.95 10.79
C SER A 139 20.41 27.15 10.90
N LEU A 140 21.55 27.81 11.12
CA LEU A 140 22.83 27.13 11.33
C LEU A 140 22.83 26.30 12.60
N ILE A 141 22.33 26.82 13.72
CA ILE A 141 22.29 26.13 15.03
C ILE A 141 21.26 25.01 15.04
N THR A 142 20.12 25.20 14.37
CA THR A 142 19.02 24.22 14.37
C THR A 142 19.12 23.16 13.27
N ALA A 143 19.96 23.37 12.25
CA ALA A 143 20.12 22.45 11.11
C ALA A 143 20.36 20.97 11.52
N PRO A 144 21.22 20.61 12.47
CA PRO A 144 21.42 19.20 12.84
C PRO A 144 20.15 18.56 13.40
N LEU A 145 19.34 19.32 14.15
CA LEU A 145 18.09 18.80 14.71
C LEU A 145 16.99 18.75 13.66
N ALA A 146 16.91 19.73 12.76
CA ALA A 146 16.02 19.71 11.62
C ALA A 146 16.30 18.50 10.70
N GLN A 147 17.57 18.23 10.38
CA GLN A 147 17.99 17.06 9.63
C GLN A 147 17.60 15.74 10.31
N LYS A 148 17.74 15.67 11.64
CA LYS A 148 17.31 14.49 12.40
C LYS A 148 15.79 14.27 12.36
N ILE A 149 14.99 15.35 12.39
CA ILE A 149 13.53 15.28 12.29
C ILE A 149 13.13 14.78 10.91
N GLU A 150 13.67 15.40 9.84
CA GLU A 150 13.38 15.00 8.45
C GLU A 150 13.94 13.60 8.13
N GLY A 151 15.05 13.19 8.73
CA GLY A 151 15.56 11.82 8.63
C GLY A 151 14.57 10.79 9.18
N ARG A 152 13.94 11.06 10.32
CA ARG A 152 12.88 10.17 10.85
C ARG A 152 11.65 10.16 9.97
N ARG A 153 11.28 11.32 9.40
CA ARG A 153 10.19 11.41 8.44
C ARG A 153 10.48 10.60 7.17
N PHE A 154 11.70 10.66 6.65
CA PHE A 154 12.10 9.84 5.51
C PHE A 154 12.03 8.34 5.82
N GLU A 155 12.51 7.90 7.01
CA GLU A 155 12.35 6.50 7.44
C GLU A 155 10.86 6.11 7.56
N GLN A 156 10.02 6.98 8.09
CA GLN A 156 8.56 6.79 8.14
C GLN A 156 7.96 6.61 6.75
N VAL A 157 8.31 7.48 5.79
CA VAL A 157 7.79 7.43 4.42
C VAL A 157 8.20 6.12 3.73
N LYS A 158 9.42 5.62 3.94
CA LYS A 158 9.82 4.30 3.42
C LYS A 158 8.90 3.18 3.91
N LEU A 159 8.53 3.19 5.18
CA LEU A 159 7.59 2.20 5.74
C LEU A 159 6.17 2.38 5.19
N LEU A 160 5.70 3.61 5.01
CA LEU A 160 4.38 3.88 4.44
C LEU A 160 4.30 3.43 2.97
N VAL A 161 5.33 3.69 2.18
CA VAL A 161 5.43 3.25 0.79
C VAL A 161 5.47 1.72 0.69
N ALA A 162 6.23 1.05 1.58
CA ALA A 162 6.23 -0.40 1.66
C ALA A 162 4.87 -0.96 2.09
N ASN A 163 4.19 -0.32 3.04
CA ASN A 163 2.84 -0.70 3.48
C ASN A 163 1.83 -0.59 2.34
N GLU A 164 1.92 0.46 1.53
CA GLU A 164 1.07 0.63 0.36
C GLU A 164 1.31 -0.46 -0.69
N ALA A 165 2.57 -0.84 -0.93
CA ALA A 165 2.90 -1.97 -1.80
C ALA A 165 2.26 -3.28 -1.31
N LEU A 166 2.32 -3.56 0.02
CA LEU A 166 1.67 -4.74 0.61
C LEU A 166 0.14 -4.67 0.52
N ARG A 167 -0.46 -3.49 0.68
CA ARG A 167 -1.90 -3.27 0.51
C ARG A 167 -2.35 -3.58 -0.92
N VAL A 168 -1.63 -3.05 -1.92
CA VAL A 168 -1.91 -3.33 -3.35
C VAL A 168 -1.74 -4.82 -3.65
N ALA A 169 -0.72 -5.48 -3.08
CA ALA A 169 -0.52 -6.92 -3.21
C ALA A 169 -1.71 -7.72 -2.68
N ALA A 170 -2.20 -7.40 -1.47
CA ALA A 170 -3.35 -8.06 -0.86
C ALA A 170 -4.65 -7.80 -1.65
N GLU A 171 -4.91 -6.57 -2.06
CA GLU A 171 -6.08 -6.23 -2.87
C GLU A 171 -6.08 -6.95 -4.23
N THR A 172 -4.91 -7.05 -4.86
CA THR A 172 -4.76 -7.78 -6.13
C THR A 172 -5.02 -9.26 -5.96
N ARG A 173 -4.53 -9.86 -4.87
CA ARG A 173 -4.75 -11.28 -4.56
C ARG A 173 -6.23 -11.58 -4.31
N ARG A 174 -6.95 -10.72 -3.56
CA ARG A 174 -8.41 -10.84 -3.39
C ARG A 174 -9.13 -10.75 -4.73
N ALA A 175 -8.81 -9.73 -5.53
CA ALA A 175 -9.44 -9.54 -6.83
C ALA A 175 -9.14 -10.68 -7.82
N TYR A 176 -7.98 -11.33 -7.70
CA TYR A 176 -7.63 -12.51 -8.46
C TYR A 176 -8.55 -13.69 -8.14
N PHE A 177 -8.78 -13.98 -6.85
CA PHE A 177 -9.69 -15.06 -6.45
C PHE A 177 -11.15 -14.74 -6.80
N ASP A 178 -11.57 -13.47 -6.64
CA ASP A 178 -12.89 -13.00 -7.08
C ASP A 178 -13.09 -13.20 -8.58
N ALA A 179 -12.08 -12.91 -9.41
CA ALA A 179 -12.17 -13.04 -10.86
C ALA A 179 -12.28 -14.50 -11.33
N ILE A 180 -11.54 -15.43 -10.70
CA ILE A 180 -11.67 -16.86 -10.98
C ILE A 180 -13.04 -17.38 -10.55
N ALA A 181 -13.46 -17.07 -9.32
CA ALA A 181 -14.77 -17.49 -8.81
C ALA A 181 -15.90 -16.93 -9.69
N GLY A 182 -15.78 -15.68 -10.16
CA GLY A 182 -16.72 -15.09 -11.11
C GLY A 182 -16.82 -15.87 -12.43
N GLY A 183 -15.69 -16.34 -12.97
CA GLY A 183 -15.64 -17.21 -14.16
C GLY A 183 -16.35 -18.55 -13.94
N GLN A 184 -15.98 -19.25 -12.87
CA GLN A 184 -16.63 -20.50 -12.46
C GLN A 184 -18.14 -20.34 -12.28
N GLY A 185 -18.56 -19.22 -11.66
CA GLY A 185 -19.98 -18.91 -11.46
C GLY A 185 -20.76 -18.75 -12.77
N VAL A 186 -20.15 -18.18 -13.82
CA VAL A 186 -20.78 -18.09 -15.15
C VAL A 186 -20.96 -19.48 -15.77
N ASP A 187 -19.92 -20.31 -15.74
CA ASP A 187 -19.99 -21.64 -16.35
C ASP A 187 -21.03 -22.52 -15.65
N TYR A 188 -21.07 -22.42 -14.34
CA TYR A 188 -22.06 -23.11 -13.54
C TYR A 188 -23.48 -22.59 -13.79
N ALA A 189 -23.70 -21.27 -13.81
CA ALA A 189 -25.02 -20.68 -14.12
C ALA A 189 -25.54 -21.09 -15.49
N ARG A 190 -24.65 -21.24 -16.48
CA ARG A 190 -24.99 -21.77 -17.81
C ARG A 190 -25.44 -23.23 -17.76
N GLN A 191 -24.76 -24.08 -16.99
CA GLN A 191 -25.17 -25.48 -16.80
C GLN A 191 -26.54 -25.58 -16.13
N VAL A 192 -26.77 -24.78 -15.10
CA VAL A 192 -28.10 -24.68 -14.45
C VAL A 192 -29.17 -24.24 -15.42
N ASN A 193 -28.88 -23.23 -16.25
CA ASN A 193 -29.85 -22.74 -17.24
C ASN A 193 -30.20 -23.81 -18.28
N LEU A 194 -29.21 -24.55 -18.79
CA LEU A 194 -29.46 -25.67 -19.71
C LEU A 194 -30.32 -26.74 -19.08
N ALA A 195 -30.05 -27.11 -17.81
CA ALA A 195 -30.87 -28.07 -17.09
C ALA A 195 -32.30 -27.58 -16.85
N ALA A 196 -32.46 -26.31 -16.52
CA ALA A 196 -33.75 -25.64 -16.33
C ALA A 196 -34.55 -25.55 -17.63
N GLU A 197 -33.91 -25.29 -18.76
CA GLU A 197 -34.53 -25.30 -20.11
C GLU A 197 -35.08 -26.68 -20.43
N ALA A 198 -34.29 -27.75 -20.27
CA ALA A 198 -34.71 -29.10 -20.49
C ALA A 198 -35.88 -29.50 -19.57
N GLY A 199 -35.88 -29.04 -18.30
CA GLY A 199 -36.98 -29.23 -17.36
C GLY A 199 -38.27 -28.55 -17.81
N ALA A 200 -38.19 -27.30 -18.29
CA ALA A 200 -39.31 -26.55 -18.78
C ALA A 200 -39.92 -27.14 -20.07
N ASP A 201 -39.04 -27.61 -20.98
CA ASP A 201 -39.48 -28.32 -22.20
C ASP A 201 -40.21 -29.64 -21.87
N LEU A 202 -39.65 -30.43 -20.94
CA LEU A 202 -40.31 -31.65 -20.46
C LEU A 202 -41.65 -31.32 -19.82
N ALA A 203 -41.73 -30.30 -18.99
CA ALA A 203 -42.96 -29.84 -18.36
C ALA A 203 -44.03 -29.44 -19.40
N HIS A 204 -43.62 -28.76 -20.46
CA HIS A 204 -44.51 -28.39 -21.55
C HIS A 204 -45.06 -29.63 -22.29
N GLN A 205 -44.21 -30.59 -22.61
CA GLN A 205 -44.61 -31.88 -23.24
C GLN A 205 -45.55 -32.70 -22.37
N MET A 206 -45.26 -32.82 -21.08
CA MET A 206 -46.13 -33.52 -20.09
C MET A 206 -47.47 -32.84 -19.93
N GLY A 207 -47.53 -31.50 -19.93
CA GLY A 207 -48.76 -30.74 -19.88
C GLY A 207 -49.62 -30.93 -21.13
N ARG A 208 -49.02 -30.95 -22.31
CA ARG A 208 -49.77 -31.23 -23.59
C ARG A 208 -50.37 -32.61 -23.63
N SER A 209 -49.73 -33.61 -23.01
CA SER A 209 -50.25 -34.97 -22.87
C SER A 209 -51.26 -35.14 -21.72
N GLY A 210 -51.59 -34.09 -20.99
CA GLY A 210 -52.51 -34.11 -19.86
C GLY A 210 -51.94 -34.73 -18.57
N ASN A 211 -50.64 -35.04 -18.55
CA ASN A 211 -49.96 -35.67 -17.41
C ASN A 211 -49.52 -34.69 -16.32
N TRP A 212 -49.46 -33.37 -16.63
CA TRP A 212 -49.10 -32.32 -15.68
C TRP A 212 -50.11 -31.17 -15.67
N SER A 213 -50.32 -30.63 -14.48
CA SER A 213 -51.20 -29.47 -14.27
C SER A 213 -50.57 -28.18 -14.80
N ALA A 214 -51.36 -27.17 -15.09
CA ALA A 214 -50.90 -25.82 -15.45
C ALA A 214 -49.98 -25.23 -14.37
N LEU A 215 -50.19 -25.56 -13.11
CA LEU A 215 -49.38 -25.08 -11.97
C LEU A 215 -47.97 -25.69 -12.01
N GLU A 216 -47.83 -27.00 -12.31
CA GLU A 216 -46.55 -27.67 -12.41
C GLU A 216 -45.74 -27.16 -13.59
N GLN A 217 -46.39 -26.95 -14.76
CA GLN A 217 -45.76 -26.29 -15.89
C GLN A 217 -45.26 -24.89 -15.58
N ALA A 218 -46.09 -24.07 -14.91
CA ALA A 218 -45.73 -22.71 -14.53
C ALA A 218 -44.55 -22.65 -13.56
N ARG A 219 -44.41 -23.64 -12.67
CA ARG A 219 -43.25 -23.73 -11.73
C ARG A 219 -41.92 -23.96 -12.48
N GLU A 220 -41.92 -24.91 -13.46
CA GLU A 220 -40.72 -25.19 -14.25
C GLU A 220 -40.36 -24.00 -15.17
N GLN A 221 -41.37 -23.35 -15.76
CA GLN A 221 -41.17 -22.16 -16.55
C GLN A 221 -40.60 -20.99 -15.72
N ALA A 222 -41.09 -20.82 -14.48
CA ALA A 222 -40.56 -19.82 -13.54
C ALA A 222 -39.10 -20.12 -13.16
N PHE A 223 -38.75 -21.38 -12.94
CA PHE A 223 -37.36 -21.77 -12.65
C PHE A 223 -36.44 -21.50 -13.84
N TYR A 224 -36.85 -21.82 -15.07
CA TYR A 224 -36.08 -21.49 -16.27
C TYR A 224 -35.87 -19.97 -16.45
N ALA A 225 -36.94 -19.19 -16.22
CA ALA A 225 -36.81 -17.74 -16.28
C ALA A 225 -35.83 -17.20 -15.22
N GLU A 226 -35.87 -17.74 -13.99
CA GLU A 226 -34.94 -17.36 -12.93
C GLU A 226 -33.50 -17.82 -13.23
N ALA A 227 -33.30 -19.00 -13.78
CA ALA A 227 -31.98 -19.51 -14.21
C ALA A 227 -31.39 -18.62 -15.33
N THR A 228 -32.21 -18.20 -16.30
CA THR A 228 -31.80 -17.26 -17.35
C THR A 228 -31.35 -15.91 -16.77
N ALA A 229 -32.12 -15.37 -15.83
CA ALA A 229 -31.72 -14.15 -15.10
C ALA A 229 -30.44 -14.39 -14.27
N GLY A 230 -30.25 -15.60 -13.73
CA GLY A 230 -29.05 -16.05 -13.03
C GLY A 230 -27.80 -15.96 -13.91
N VAL A 231 -27.85 -16.42 -15.14
CA VAL A 231 -26.74 -16.29 -16.10
C VAL A 231 -26.35 -14.81 -16.32
N ALA A 232 -27.32 -13.94 -16.51
CA ALA A 232 -27.05 -12.52 -16.72
C ALA A 232 -26.38 -11.88 -15.49
N ARG A 233 -26.83 -12.23 -14.26
CA ARG A 233 -26.21 -11.78 -13.01
C ARG A 233 -24.77 -12.30 -12.86
N ALA A 234 -24.53 -13.56 -13.13
CA ALA A 234 -23.21 -14.18 -13.07
C ALA A 234 -22.24 -13.55 -14.08
N MET A 235 -22.67 -13.34 -15.33
CA MET A 235 -21.85 -12.66 -16.33
C MET A 235 -21.47 -11.23 -15.91
N LYS A 236 -22.42 -10.47 -15.39
CA LYS A 236 -22.14 -9.14 -14.85
C LYS A 236 -21.11 -9.18 -13.72
N ALA A 237 -21.29 -10.08 -12.76
CA ALA A 237 -20.37 -10.23 -11.61
C ALA A 237 -18.94 -10.62 -12.07
N SER A 238 -18.83 -11.55 -13.01
CA SER A 238 -17.56 -11.99 -13.60
C SER A 238 -16.82 -10.83 -14.31
N VAL A 239 -17.53 -10.06 -15.14
CA VAL A 239 -16.93 -8.88 -15.79
C VAL A 239 -16.46 -7.86 -14.77
N MET A 240 -17.28 -7.55 -13.75
CA MET A 240 -16.89 -6.58 -12.71
C MET A 240 -15.65 -7.03 -11.91
N ALA A 241 -15.56 -8.31 -11.55
CA ALA A 241 -14.41 -8.87 -10.83
C ALA A 241 -13.15 -8.84 -11.71
N ARG A 242 -13.27 -9.20 -12.99
CA ARG A 242 -12.16 -9.14 -13.95
C ARG A 242 -11.65 -7.71 -14.16
N GLU A 243 -12.56 -6.75 -14.31
CA GLU A 243 -12.21 -5.34 -14.45
C GLU A 243 -11.55 -4.77 -13.19
N LYS A 244 -11.96 -5.20 -12.00
CA LYS A 244 -11.28 -4.84 -10.74
C LYS A 244 -9.84 -5.32 -10.74
N LEU A 245 -9.59 -6.58 -11.13
CA LEU A 245 -8.25 -7.14 -11.25
C LEU A 245 -7.42 -6.40 -12.31
N THR A 246 -7.99 -6.13 -13.48
CA THR A 246 -7.38 -5.37 -14.58
C THR A 246 -6.87 -4.00 -14.10
N ARG A 247 -7.72 -3.25 -13.37
CA ARG A 247 -7.34 -1.95 -12.80
C ARG A 247 -6.23 -2.04 -11.78
N LEU A 248 -6.26 -3.05 -10.88
CA LEU A 248 -5.21 -3.24 -9.89
C LEU A 248 -3.87 -3.60 -10.53
N MET A 249 -3.88 -4.41 -11.59
CA MET A 249 -2.69 -4.72 -12.38
C MET A 249 -2.24 -3.55 -13.28
N GLY A 250 -3.05 -2.49 -13.42
CA GLY A 250 -2.74 -1.34 -14.27
C GLY A 250 -2.70 -1.67 -15.76
N LEU A 251 -3.43 -2.70 -16.20
CA LEU A 251 -3.45 -3.16 -17.59
C LEU A 251 -4.44 -2.34 -18.43
N TRP A 252 -4.09 -2.14 -19.70
CA TRP A 252 -4.91 -1.43 -20.69
C TRP A 252 -4.55 -1.88 -22.11
N GLY A 253 -5.38 -1.51 -23.09
CA GLY A 253 -5.18 -1.90 -24.49
C GLY A 253 -5.27 -3.41 -24.68
N ASP A 254 -4.35 -4.01 -25.38
CA ASP A 254 -4.33 -5.44 -25.68
C ASP A 254 -4.01 -6.31 -24.47
N ASP A 255 -3.34 -5.76 -23.43
CA ASP A 255 -2.93 -6.48 -22.23
C ASP A 255 -4.11 -6.88 -21.32
N ILE A 256 -5.34 -6.40 -21.58
CA ILE A 256 -6.55 -6.79 -20.82
C ILE A 256 -7.01 -8.22 -21.12
N HIS A 257 -6.52 -8.83 -22.20
CA HIS A 257 -6.90 -10.17 -22.65
C HIS A 257 -6.03 -11.27 -22.03
N PHE A 258 -5.82 -11.22 -20.70
CA PHE A 258 -5.09 -12.25 -19.98
C PHE A 258 -5.95 -13.48 -19.68
N GLN A 259 -5.30 -14.62 -19.48
CA GLN A 259 -5.95 -15.88 -19.10
C GLN A 259 -5.89 -16.10 -17.61
N LEU A 260 -6.97 -16.62 -17.03
CA LEU A 260 -7.06 -17.07 -15.65
C LEU A 260 -7.28 -18.58 -15.62
N PRO A 261 -6.89 -19.28 -14.54
CA PRO A 261 -7.30 -20.66 -14.31
C PRO A 261 -8.82 -20.80 -14.29
N GLU A 262 -9.28 -21.95 -14.75
CA GLU A 262 -10.72 -22.26 -14.78
C GLU A 262 -11.32 -22.46 -13.37
N ARG A 263 -10.49 -22.83 -12.39
CA ARG A 263 -10.93 -23.18 -11.04
C ARG A 263 -10.05 -22.53 -9.97
N LEU A 264 -10.67 -22.24 -8.83
CA LEU A 264 -9.95 -21.88 -7.61
C LEU A 264 -9.04 -23.04 -7.17
N PRO A 265 -7.90 -22.72 -6.51
CA PRO A 265 -7.05 -23.75 -5.90
C PRO A 265 -7.83 -24.55 -4.85
N GLU A 266 -7.49 -25.83 -4.69
CA GLU A 266 -8.13 -26.67 -3.69
C GLU A 266 -7.83 -26.21 -2.26
N LEU A 267 -8.76 -26.55 -1.35
CA LEU A 267 -8.60 -26.27 0.07
C LEU A 267 -7.38 -27.04 0.63
N PRO A 268 -6.47 -26.41 1.38
CA PRO A 268 -5.36 -27.11 2.04
C PRO A 268 -5.84 -28.23 2.98
N ALA A 269 -4.98 -29.22 3.20
CA ALA A 269 -5.32 -30.36 4.06
C ALA A 269 -5.53 -29.95 5.53
N GLN A 270 -4.79 -28.96 6.00
CA GLN A 270 -4.86 -28.44 7.37
C GLN A 270 -4.83 -26.89 7.37
N PRO A 271 -5.61 -26.27 8.28
CA PRO A 271 -5.57 -24.83 8.45
C PRO A 271 -4.29 -24.42 9.17
N LEU A 272 -3.90 -23.13 9.01
CA LEU A 272 -2.85 -22.51 9.78
C LEU A 272 -3.31 -22.28 11.23
N GLU A 273 -2.50 -22.67 12.22
CA GLU A 273 -2.74 -22.39 13.62
C GLU A 273 -1.77 -21.29 14.11
N LEU A 274 -2.30 -20.27 14.81
CA LEU A 274 -1.55 -19.12 15.27
C LEU A 274 -1.87 -18.85 16.75
N ASP A 275 -0.94 -19.18 17.64
CA ASP A 275 -1.09 -18.94 19.08
C ASP A 275 -0.81 -17.49 19.48
N ASN A 276 0.00 -16.75 18.69
CA ASN A 276 0.52 -15.42 19.03
C ASN A 276 0.21 -14.35 17.97
N ALA A 277 -0.91 -14.46 17.27
CA ALA A 277 -1.27 -13.60 16.14
C ALA A 277 -1.25 -12.10 16.48
N GLU A 278 -1.79 -11.70 17.64
CA GLU A 278 -1.80 -10.29 18.08
C GLU A 278 -0.38 -9.74 18.29
N SER A 279 0.48 -10.52 18.93
CA SER A 279 1.87 -10.11 19.18
C SER A 279 2.64 -9.96 17.86
N MET A 280 2.45 -10.89 16.95
CA MET A 280 3.05 -10.85 15.60
C MET A 280 2.61 -9.59 14.84
N ALA A 281 1.32 -9.25 14.86
CA ALA A 281 0.81 -8.06 14.21
C ALA A 281 1.42 -6.77 14.78
N LEU A 282 1.44 -6.62 16.11
CA LEU A 282 2.00 -5.44 16.78
C LEU A 282 3.50 -5.24 16.49
N GLN A 283 4.23 -6.32 16.26
CA GLN A 283 5.66 -6.26 15.92
C GLN A 283 5.90 -6.02 14.43
N ASN A 284 5.09 -6.64 13.58
CA ASN A 284 5.36 -6.69 12.14
C ASN A 284 4.66 -5.59 11.35
N ARG A 285 3.51 -5.06 11.78
CA ARG A 285 2.75 -4.08 11.00
C ARG A 285 3.56 -2.79 10.77
N LEU A 286 3.65 -2.40 9.51
CA LEU A 286 4.42 -1.23 9.06
C LEU A 286 3.75 0.08 9.46
N ASP A 287 2.43 0.14 9.52
CA ASP A 287 1.67 1.31 9.97
C ASP A 287 1.98 1.65 11.45
N ILE A 288 2.12 0.65 12.32
CA ILE A 288 2.53 0.84 13.70
C ILE A 288 3.99 1.34 13.79
N GLN A 289 4.89 0.74 13.00
CA GLN A 289 6.30 1.16 12.97
C GLN A 289 6.44 2.59 12.43
N ALA A 290 5.71 2.93 11.38
CA ALA A 290 5.65 4.28 10.82
C ALA A 290 5.10 5.30 11.84
N GLY A 291 4.02 4.97 12.55
CA GLY A 291 3.44 5.81 13.60
C GLY A 291 4.40 6.04 14.79
N LYS A 292 5.22 5.05 15.15
CA LYS A 292 6.28 5.23 16.16
C LYS A 292 7.33 6.25 15.69
N LEU A 293 7.76 6.17 14.43
CA LEU A 293 8.72 7.12 13.85
C LEU A 293 8.13 8.53 13.76
N GLU A 294 6.88 8.66 13.35
CA GLU A 294 6.15 9.92 13.33
C GLU A 294 6.11 10.58 14.71
N THR A 295 5.65 9.84 15.72
CA THR A 295 5.55 10.32 17.10
C THR A 295 6.93 10.74 17.65
N ALA A 296 7.98 9.97 17.36
CA ALA A 296 9.35 10.31 17.76
C ALA A 296 9.89 11.55 17.01
N GLY A 297 9.50 11.76 15.75
CA GLY A 297 9.80 12.96 14.98
C GLY A 297 9.12 14.18 15.58
N LEU A 298 7.82 14.08 15.86
CA LEU A 298 7.01 15.16 16.46
C LEU A 298 7.46 15.51 17.88
N ALA A 299 7.90 14.54 18.70
CA ALA A 299 8.52 14.81 20.00
C ALA A 299 9.79 15.68 19.86
N SER A 300 10.62 15.39 18.85
CA SER A 300 11.82 16.18 18.57
C SER A 300 11.48 17.56 18.03
N SER A 301 10.46 17.68 17.20
CA SER A 301 9.94 18.96 16.69
C SER A 301 9.38 19.84 17.81
N LEU A 302 8.64 19.25 18.76
CA LEU A 302 8.17 19.93 19.97
C LEU A 302 9.34 20.45 20.81
N GLY A 303 10.39 19.63 21.01
CA GLY A 303 11.60 20.03 21.71
C GLY A 303 12.28 21.24 21.03
N LEU A 304 12.41 21.23 19.70
CA LEU A 304 12.94 22.34 18.92
C LEU A 304 12.09 23.61 19.09
N THR A 305 10.76 23.48 18.96
CA THR A 305 9.82 24.59 19.12
C THR A 305 9.92 25.21 20.53
N LYS A 306 10.04 24.40 21.58
CA LYS A 306 10.22 24.88 22.96
C LYS A 306 11.54 25.64 23.14
N THR A 307 12.61 25.15 22.52
CA THR A 307 13.95 25.77 22.64
C THR A 307 14.04 27.09 21.87
N THR A 308 13.41 27.16 20.68
CA THR A 308 13.49 28.30 19.78
C THR A 308 12.36 29.31 19.98
N ARG A 309 11.44 29.11 20.94
CA ARG A 309 10.23 29.93 21.10
C ARG A 309 10.45 31.44 21.25
N PHE A 310 11.58 31.82 21.86
CA PHE A 310 11.89 33.23 22.16
C PHE A 310 12.72 33.92 21.06
N VAL A 311 13.29 33.16 20.12
CA VAL A 311 14.20 33.69 19.11
C VAL A 311 13.68 33.32 17.74
N ASN A 312 13.04 34.29 17.06
CA ASN A 312 12.49 34.08 15.73
C ASN A 312 13.50 34.44 14.63
N VAL A 313 14.26 35.48 14.83
CA VAL A 313 15.26 36.01 13.90
C VAL A 313 16.54 36.25 14.66
N LEU A 314 17.63 35.71 14.14
CA LEU A 314 19.00 36.01 14.58
C LEU A 314 19.89 35.97 13.34
N ASP A 315 20.14 37.15 12.76
CA ASP A 315 20.94 37.29 11.57
C ASP A 315 22.23 38.04 11.86
N LEU A 316 23.33 37.60 11.28
CA LEU A 316 24.62 38.22 11.31
C LEU A 316 24.91 38.81 9.92
N GLY A 317 25.15 40.09 9.83
CA GLY A 317 25.53 40.83 8.62
C GLY A 317 26.97 41.33 8.65
N TYR A 318 27.61 41.32 7.48
CA TYR A 318 28.85 42.10 7.24
C TYR A 318 28.56 43.21 6.26
N ILE A 319 28.87 44.43 6.68
CA ILE A 319 28.59 45.66 5.93
C ILE A 319 29.90 46.21 5.35
N HIS A 320 29.85 46.62 4.08
CA HIS A 320 30.90 47.34 3.40
C HIS A 320 30.32 48.45 2.54
N ASN A 321 30.50 49.71 2.99
CA ASN A 321 29.94 50.88 2.35
C ASN A 321 31.04 51.76 1.78
N ASN A 322 30.74 52.39 0.66
CA ASN A 322 31.60 53.40 0.04
C ASN A 322 30.78 54.64 -0.27
N GLN A 323 31.25 55.81 0.19
CA GLN A 323 30.64 57.10 -0.08
C GLN A 323 31.65 58.04 -0.74
N THR A 324 31.20 58.88 -1.67
CA THR A 324 32.03 59.83 -2.36
C THR A 324 32.76 60.76 -1.34
N GLY A 325 34.09 60.82 -1.45
CA GLY A 325 34.90 61.70 -0.59
C GLY A 325 35.16 61.18 0.84
N LEU A 326 34.65 60.01 1.21
CA LEU A 326 34.89 59.39 2.51
C LEU A 326 35.64 58.08 2.43
N PRO A 327 36.41 57.65 3.45
CA PRO A 327 37.02 56.35 3.52
C PRO A 327 35.95 55.25 3.54
N PRO A 328 36.25 54.00 3.03
CA PRO A 328 35.34 52.87 3.08
C PRO A 328 34.96 52.55 4.52
N GLU A 329 33.65 52.40 4.77
CA GLU A 329 33.10 51.95 6.05
C GLU A 329 33.02 50.42 6.04
N ARG A 330 33.37 49.78 7.16
CA ARG A 330 33.26 48.31 7.38
C ARG A 330 32.68 48.09 8.75
N GLY A 331 31.70 47.18 8.83
CA GLY A 331 31.02 46.92 10.09
C GLY A 331 30.34 45.54 10.12
N TYR A 332 29.81 45.24 11.28
CA TYR A 332 28.98 44.05 11.49
C TYR A 332 27.59 44.50 11.95
N GLU A 333 26.58 43.78 11.49
CA GLU A 333 25.19 43.99 11.85
C GLU A 333 24.69 42.74 12.54
N LEU A 334 24.01 42.88 13.67
CA LEU A 334 23.31 41.81 14.36
C LEU A 334 21.83 42.17 14.42
N SER A 335 20.99 41.38 13.74
CA SER A 335 19.54 41.55 13.72
C SER A 335 18.89 40.53 14.62
N ILE A 336 18.13 41.00 15.62
CA ILE A 336 17.39 40.16 16.56
C ILE A 336 15.95 40.68 16.61
N GLU A 337 14.99 39.77 16.46
CA GLU A 337 13.58 40.09 16.73
C GLU A 337 13.32 40.00 18.23
N ILE A 338 12.79 41.06 18.80
CA ILE A 338 12.42 41.16 20.22
C ILE A 338 10.96 40.71 20.35
N PRO A 339 10.64 39.62 21.04
CA PRO A 339 9.28 39.05 21.12
C PRO A 339 8.43 39.82 22.16
N LEU A 340 8.01 41.04 21.86
CA LEU A 340 7.20 41.86 22.77
C LEU A 340 5.75 41.42 22.84
N PHE A 341 5.19 40.88 21.75
CA PHE A 341 3.78 40.52 21.63
C PHE A 341 3.55 39.03 21.53
N ASP A 342 4.45 38.25 20.88
CA ASP A 342 4.38 36.81 20.73
C ASP A 342 5.61 36.14 21.34
N TRP A 343 5.43 35.56 22.52
CA TRP A 343 6.45 34.80 23.24
C TRP A 343 6.53 33.34 22.77
N GLY A 344 5.92 32.98 21.62
CA GLY A 344 5.89 31.65 21.07
C GLY A 344 4.98 30.67 21.80
N GLY A 345 4.13 31.13 22.73
CA GLY A 345 3.24 30.28 23.51
C GLY A 345 2.26 29.50 22.63
N ALA A 346 1.64 30.19 21.69
CA ALA A 346 0.70 29.55 20.74
C ALA A 346 1.39 28.47 19.87
N ARG A 347 2.64 28.69 19.44
CA ARG A 347 3.44 27.71 18.67
C ARG A 347 3.74 26.47 19.49
N VAL A 348 4.10 26.63 20.76
CA VAL A 348 4.36 25.52 21.68
C VAL A 348 3.09 24.73 21.93
N THR A 349 1.96 25.40 22.26
CA THR A 349 0.66 24.72 22.47
C THR A 349 0.21 23.94 21.24
N LYS A 350 0.38 24.52 20.03
CA LYS A 350 0.09 23.82 18.77
C LYS A 350 0.96 22.58 18.61
N ALA A 351 2.26 22.67 18.85
CA ALA A 351 3.19 21.55 18.73
C ALA A 351 2.90 20.45 19.76
N GLU A 352 2.50 20.80 21.00
CA GLU A 352 2.03 19.87 22.02
C GLU A 352 0.75 19.14 21.60
N ALA A 353 -0.22 19.89 21.05
CA ALA A 353 -1.46 19.30 20.57
C ALA A 353 -1.22 18.31 19.40
N ILE A 354 -0.34 18.65 18.44
CA ILE A 354 0.06 17.76 17.33
C ILE A 354 0.75 16.49 17.87
N TYR A 355 1.65 16.64 18.83
CA TYR A 355 2.33 15.49 19.45
C TYR A 355 1.32 14.57 20.19
N MET A 356 0.42 15.14 20.99
CA MET A 356 -0.62 14.36 21.68
C MET A 356 -1.58 13.68 20.69
N GLN A 357 -1.94 14.36 19.59
CA GLN A 357 -2.73 13.78 18.52
C GLN A 357 -2.04 12.53 17.92
N SER A 358 -0.73 12.61 17.66
CA SER A 358 0.02 11.46 17.11
C SER A 358 0.09 10.28 18.07
N LEU A 359 0.22 10.53 19.37
CA LEU A 359 0.18 9.46 20.40
C LEU A 359 -1.17 8.73 20.41
N HIS A 360 -2.28 9.49 20.36
CA HIS A 360 -3.61 8.88 20.33
C HIS A 360 -3.87 8.11 19.04
N ARG A 361 -3.42 8.61 17.88
CA ARG A 361 -3.51 7.90 16.60
C ARG A 361 -2.67 6.61 16.60
N LEU A 362 -1.48 6.63 17.17
CA LEU A 362 -0.66 5.43 17.31
C LEU A 362 -1.33 4.39 18.21
N ALA A 363 -1.93 4.84 19.33
CA ALA A 363 -2.68 3.95 20.22
C ALA A 363 -3.91 3.36 19.53
N GLU A 364 -4.67 4.16 18.77
CA GLU A 364 -5.80 3.71 17.95
C GLU A 364 -5.35 2.66 16.93
N THR A 365 -4.28 2.92 16.18
CA THR A 365 -3.71 1.97 15.21
C THR A 365 -3.35 0.65 15.87
N ALA A 366 -2.75 0.67 17.07
CA ALA A 366 -2.40 -0.53 17.80
C ALA A 366 -3.63 -1.32 18.32
N VAL A 367 -4.70 -0.62 18.75
CA VAL A 367 -5.96 -1.25 19.16
C VAL A 367 -6.65 -1.88 17.95
N ASN A 368 -6.74 -1.15 16.84
CA ASN A 368 -7.33 -1.66 15.60
C ASN A 368 -6.55 -2.87 15.07
N ALA A 369 -5.22 -2.83 15.08
CA ALA A 369 -4.38 -3.95 14.66
C ALA A 369 -4.66 -5.24 15.42
N ARG A 370 -4.87 -5.15 16.74
CA ARG A 370 -5.27 -6.31 17.56
C ARG A 370 -6.64 -6.84 17.18
N SER A 371 -7.59 -5.94 16.96
CA SER A 371 -8.96 -6.31 16.56
C SER A 371 -8.97 -6.95 15.18
N ASP A 372 -8.31 -6.31 14.20
CA ASP A 372 -8.21 -6.80 12.82
C ASP A 372 -7.66 -8.23 12.75
N VAL A 373 -6.62 -8.51 13.54
CA VAL A 373 -6.00 -9.85 13.54
C VAL A 373 -6.93 -10.89 14.16
N ARG A 374 -7.62 -10.56 15.27
CA ARG A 374 -8.60 -11.51 15.87
C ARG A 374 -9.75 -11.79 14.91
N GLU A 375 -10.30 -10.74 14.30
CA GLU A 375 -11.37 -10.87 13.32
C GLU A 375 -10.94 -11.67 12.11
N SER A 376 -9.79 -11.35 11.51
CA SER A 376 -9.25 -12.03 10.34
C SER A 376 -8.90 -13.50 10.63
N TYR A 377 -8.36 -13.80 11.82
CA TYR A 377 -8.05 -15.18 12.20
C TYR A 377 -9.30 -16.02 12.42
N LEU A 378 -10.30 -15.46 13.11
CA LEU A 378 -11.59 -16.15 13.28
C LEU A 378 -12.29 -16.34 11.92
N GLY A 379 -12.29 -15.30 11.08
CA GLY A 379 -12.83 -15.35 9.72
C GLY A 379 -12.17 -16.45 8.87
N TYR A 380 -10.83 -16.50 8.90
CA TYR A 380 -10.05 -17.53 8.22
C TYR A 380 -10.39 -18.95 8.69
N ARG A 381 -10.44 -19.17 10.01
CA ARG A 381 -10.79 -20.48 10.59
C ARG A 381 -12.22 -20.89 10.21
N THR A 382 -13.17 -19.98 10.34
CA THR A 382 -14.57 -20.24 9.98
C THR A 382 -14.73 -20.54 8.48
N ALA A 383 -14.07 -19.78 7.61
CA ALA A 383 -14.11 -20.00 6.17
C ALA A 383 -13.48 -21.36 5.78
N TYR A 384 -12.37 -21.74 6.42
CA TYR A 384 -11.76 -23.07 6.25
C TYR A 384 -12.71 -24.20 6.65
N ASP A 385 -13.27 -24.11 7.87
CA ASP A 385 -14.16 -25.16 8.40
C ASP A 385 -15.43 -25.27 7.56
N LEU A 386 -15.97 -24.16 7.06
CA LEU A 386 -17.14 -24.15 6.19
C LEU A 386 -16.83 -24.76 4.82
N ALA A 387 -15.74 -24.36 4.16
CA ALA A 387 -15.33 -24.92 2.88
C ALA A 387 -15.06 -26.43 3.00
N ARG A 388 -14.41 -26.86 4.08
CA ARG A 388 -14.18 -28.26 4.39
C ARG A 388 -15.50 -29.02 4.61
N HIS A 389 -16.45 -28.44 5.34
CA HIS A 389 -17.76 -29.06 5.59
C HIS A 389 -18.56 -29.25 4.30
N TYR A 390 -18.54 -28.27 3.40
CA TYR A 390 -19.15 -28.42 2.07
C TYR A 390 -18.48 -29.53 1.28
N ARG A 391 -17.14 -29.55 1.21
CA ARG A 391 -16.36 -30.54 0.44
C ARG A 391 -16.55 -31.96 0.94
N ASP A 392 -16.47 -32.16 2.25
CA ASP A 392 -16.38 -33.49 2.86
C ASP A 392 -17.76 -34.09 3.22
N ASN A 393 -18.78 -33.23 3.45
CA ASN A 393 -20.09 -33.67 3.95
C ASN A 393 -21.24 -33.27 3.02
N ILE A 394 -21.46 -31.96 2.77
CA ILE A 394 -22.68 -31.52 2.10
C ILE A 394 -22.73 -31.97 0.64
N VAL A 395 -21.69 -31.70 -0.14
CA VAL A 395 -21.66 -32.05 -1.57
C VAL A 395 -21.74 -33.58 -1.80
N PRO A 396 -20.96 -34.42 -1.07
CA PRO A 396 -21.07 -35.86 -1.22
C PRO A 396 -22.45 -36.41 -0.79
N LEU A 397 -23.05 -35.85 0.27
CA LEU A 397 -24.37 -36.25 0.73
C LEU A 397 -25.46 -35.94 -0.30
N ARG A 398 -25.44 -34.71 -0.86
CA ARG A 398 -26.35 -34.28 -1.92
C ARG A 398 -26.21 -35.13 -3.18
N LYS A 399 -24.96 -35.43 -3.55
CA LYS A 399 -24.70 -36.36 -4.66
C LYS A 399 -25.32 -37.72 -4.41
N LYS A 400 -25.13 -38.31 -3.21
CA LYS A 400 -25.73 -39.59 -2.85
C LYS A 400 -27.27 -39.55 -2.90
N ILE A 401 -27.89 -38.50 -2.41
CA ILE A 401 -29.35 -38.28 -2.47
C ILE A 401 -29.80 -38.27 -3.94
N SER A 402 -29.09 -37.52 -4.79
CA SER A 402 -29.41 -37.42 -6.21
C SER A 402 -29.27 -38.73 -6.95
N ASP A 403 -28.19 -39.48 -6.67
CA ASP A 403 -27.99 -40.82 -7.25
C ASP A 403 -29.13 -41.77 -6.84
N GLU A 404 -29.56 -41.76 -5.56
CA GLU A 404 -30.69 -42.56 -5.06
C GLU A 404 -32.05 -42.13 -5.67
N ASN A 405 -32.29 -40.83 -5.80
CA ASN A 405 -33.52 -40.33 -6.41
C ASN A 405 -33.58 -40.66 -7.91
N LEU A 406 -32.46 -40.69 -8.62
CA LEU A 406 -32.42 -41.15 -10.01
C LEU A 406 -32.80 -42.64 -10.13
N LEU A 407 -32.32 -43.51 -9.20
CA LEU A 407 -32.70 -44.92 -9.14
C LEU A 407 -34.21 -45.10 -8.85
N ARG A 408 -34.77 -44.34 -7.90
CA ARG A 408 -36.21 -44.34 -7.57
C ARG A 408 -37.06 -43.84 -8.74
N TYR A 409 -36.64 -42.83 -9.44
CA TYR A 409 -37.31 -42.36 -10.64
C TYR A 409 -37.34 -43.42 -11.73
N ASN A 410 -36.21 -44.10 -11.99
CA ASN A 410 -36.14 -45.21 -12.94
C ASN A 410 -37.03 -46.40 -12.53
N GLY A 411 -37.22 -46.58 -11.20
CA GLY A 411 -38.16 -47.57 -10.63
C GLY A 411 -39.61 -47.11 -10.57
N MET A 412 -39.94 -45.91 -11.08
CA MET A 412 -41.28 -45.27 -11.04
C MET A 412 -41.80 -45.05 -9.61
N LEU A 413 -40.87 -44.89 -8.62
CA LEU A 413 -41.23 -44.70 -7.20
C LEU A 413 -41.33 -43.22 -6.81
N ILE A 414 -40.78 -42.32 -7.61
CA ILE A 414 -40.90 -40.87 -7.42
C ILE A 414 -41.28 -40.18 -8.74
N SER A 415 -41.84 -38.99 -8.62
CA SER A 415 -42.18 -38.17 -9.78
C SER A 415 -40.93 -37.47 -10.39
N VAL A 416 -41.05 -37.09 -11.66
CA VAL A 416 -40.02 -36.27 -12.29
C VAL A 416 -39.88 -34.89 -11.59
N PHE A 417 -40.94 -34.40 -10.96
CA PHE A 417 -40.92 -33.16 -10.18
C PHE A 417 -40.02 -33.27 -8.96
N GLU A 418 -40.08 -34.39 -8.24
CA GLU A 418 -39.19 -34.66 -7.09
C GLU A 418 -37.74 -34.78 -7.53
N LEU A 419 -37.49 -35.44 -8.69
CA LEU A 419 -36.14 -35.54 -9.27
C LEU A 419 -35.56 -34.13 -9.65
N LEU A 420 -36.36 -33.29 -10.27
CA LEU A 420 -35.95 -31.94 -10.64
C LEU A 420 -35.74 -31.04 -9.41
N ALA A 421 -36.60 -31.20 -8.37
CA ALA A 421 -36.41 -30.48 -7.12
C ALA A 421 -35.09 -30.85 -6.43
N ASP A 422 -34.75 -32.11 -6.38
CA ASP A 422 -33.49 -32.62 -5.82
C ASP A 422 -32.27 -32.15 -6.63
N ALA A 423 -32.35 -32.15 -7.95
CA ALA A 423 -31.30 -31.60 -8.80
C ALA A 423 -31.00 -30.09 -8.50
N ARG A 424 -32.04 -29.30 -8.18
CA ARG A 424 -31.86 -27.89 -7.74
C ARG A 424 -31.12 -27.78 -6.42
N GLU A 425 -31.42 -28.66 -5.46
CA GLU A 425 -30.74 -28.69 -4.16
C GLU A 425 -29.27 -29.14 -4.30
N GLN A 426 -28.98 -30.07 -5.19
CA GLN A 426 -27.60 -30.48 -5.51
C GLN A 426 -26.82 -29.27 -6.10
N VAL A 427 -27.46 -28.58 -7.04
CA VAL A 427 -26.94 -27.38 -7.66
C VAL A 427 -26.61 -26.31 -6.61
N ALA A 428 -27.52 -26.04 -5.69
CA ALA A 428 -27.33 -25.07 -4.62
C ALA A 428 -26.14 -25.45 -3.70
N SER A 429 -25.95 -26.75 -3.43
CA SER A 429 -24.86 -27.23 -2.59
C SER A 429 -23.49 -27.05 -3.23
N VAL A 430 -23.37 -27.23 -4.54
CA VAL A 430 -22.13 -27.01 -5.30
C VAL A 430 -21.78 -25.53 -5.35
N ASN A 431 -22.77 -24.65 -5.56
CA ASN A 431 -22.56 -23.20 -5.46
C ASN A 431 -22.07 -22.78 -4.07
N GLY A 432 -22.71 -23.32 -3.01
CA GLY A 432 -22.28 -23.06 -1.64
C GLY A 432 -20.82 -23.47 -1.38
N TYR A 433 -20.35 -24.55 -2.00
CA TYR A 433 -18.94 -24.95 -1.92
C TYR A 433 -18.01 -23.96 -2.64
N PHE A 434 -18.37 -23.51 -3.84
CA PHE A 434 -17.54 -22.52 -4.57
C PHE A 434 -17.45 -21.19 -3.83
N ASP A 435 -18.57 -20.73 -3.26
CA ASP A 435 -18.58 -19.51 -2.46
C ASP A 435 -17.73 -19.68 -1.19
N ALA A 436 -17.87 -20.80 -0.47
CA ALA A 436 -17.08 -21.09 0.72
C ALA A 436 -15.57 -21.19 0.40
N LEU A 437 -15.20 -21.77 -0.74
CA LEU A 437 -13.80 -21.89 -1.17
C LEU A 437 -13.22 -20.52 -1.56
N LYS A 438 -13.98 -19.69 -2.25
CA LYS A 438 -13.60 -18.30 -2.53
C LYS A 438 -13.38 -17.50 -1.24
N ASP A 439 -14.35 -17.57 -0.32
CA ASP A 439 -14.30 -16.87 0.96
C ASP A 439 -13.09 -17.32 1.80
N TYR A 440 -12.70 -18.60 1.73
CA TYR A 440 -11.48 -19.09 2.35
C TYR A 440 -10.21 -18.39 1.80
N TRP A 441 -10.05 -18.30 0.49
CA TRP A 441 -8.86 -17.69 -0.12
C TRP A 441 -8.79 -16.19 0.12
N ILE A 442 -9.95 -15.52 0.20
CA ILE A 442 -10.03 -14.11 0.59
C ILE A 442 -9.65 -13.95 2.06
N ALA A 443 -10.21 -14.77 2.96
CA ALA A 443 -9.93 -14.70 4.40
C ALA A 443 -8.45 -15.03 4.72
N GLU A 444 -7.81 -15.96 3.98
CA GLU A 444 -6.37 -16.21 4.08
C GLU A 444 -5.56 -14.94 3.71
N THR A 445 -5.96 -14.27 2.63
CA THR A 445 -5.32 -13.02 2.21
C THR A 445 -5.50 -11.90 3.23
N ASP A 446 -6.68 -11.80 3.85
CA ASP A 446 -6.99 -10.82 4.90
C ASP A 446 -6.17 -11.07 6.16
N LEU A 447 -6.05 -12.33 6.58
CA LEU A 447 -5.21 -12.72 7.70
C LEU A 447 -3.73 -12.38 7.44
N GLN A 448 -3.23 -12.68 6.23
CA GLN A 448 -1.88 -12.33 5.83
C GLN A 448 -1.63 -10.82 5.90
N ALA A 449 -2.57 -10.01 5.42
CA ALA A 449 -2.50 -8.55 5.48
C ALA A 449 -2.54 -8.04 6.93
N ALA A 450 -3.44 -8.57 7.77
CA ALA A 450 -3.58 -8.19 9.17
C ALA A 450 -2.31 -8.50 10.00
N LEU A 451 -1.58 -9.56 9.65
CA LEU A 451 -0.30 -9.92 10.28
C LEU A 451 0.89 -9.08 9.78
N GLY A 452 0.67 -8.20 8.81
CA GLY A 452 1.72 -7.34 8.23
C GLY A 452 2.47 -7.97 7.04
N GLY A 453 1.86 -8.93 6.34
CA GLY A 453 2.25 -9.38 5.00
C GLY A 453 2.78 -10.81 4.88
N LYS A 454 3.38 -11.43 5.89
CA LYS A 454 3.86 -12.83 5.79
C LYS A 454 3.10 -13.74 6.75
N LEU A 455 2.55 -14.83 6.21
CA LEU A 455 2.11 -15.94 7.03
C LEU A 455 3.34 -16.77 7.47
N PRO A 456 3.38 -17.24 8.72
CA PRO A 456 4.41 -18.20 9.13
C PRO A 456 4.29 -19.48 8.31
N ASP A 457 5.42 -20.04 7.87
CA ASP A 457 5.43 -21.34 7.21
C ASP A 457 4.94 -22.42 8.19
N ASN A 458 3.99 -23.28 7.78
CA ASN A 458 3.50 -24.39 8.60
C ASN A 458 4.61 -25.29 9.14
N ASN A 459 5.78 -25.31 8.51
CA ASN A 459 6.97 -26.06 8.96
C ASN A 459 7.76 -25.37 10.07
N SER A 460 7.53 -24.08 10.34
CA SER A 460 8.25 -23.35 11.40
C SER A 460 7.57 -23.50 12.76
N VAL A 461 6.27 -23.76 12.80
CA VAL A 461 5.49 -23.96 14.04
C VAL A 461 5.83 -25.30 14.72
N MET A 462 6.20 -26.33 13.94
CA MET A 462 6.58 -27.65 14.50
C MET A 462 8.03 -27.73 15.04
N LYS A 463 8.87 -26.71 14.89
CA LYS A 463 10.26 -26.72 15.38
C LYS A 463 10.45 -26.00 16.71
N GLY A 464 9.40 -25.50 17.33
CA GLY A 464 9.43 -24.75 18.60
C GLY A 464 8.78 -25.47 19.78
N GLN A 465 8.55 -26.80 19.68
CA GLN A 465 8.14 -27.65 20.81
C GLN A 465 9.28 -28.56 21.23
#